data_f5689bf4eb1af09d9dc83b1d15a3a125
#
_entry.id   f5689bf4eb1af09d9dc83b1d15a3a125
#
_cell.length_a   1.000
_cell.length_b   1.000
_cell.length_c   1.000
_cell.angle_alpha   90.00
_cell.angle_beta   90.00
_cell.angle_gamma   90.00
#
_symmetry.space_group_name_H-M   'P 1'
#
loop_
_entity.id
_entity.type
_entity.pdbx_description
1 polymer ?
#
loop_
_entity_poly.entity_id
_entity_poly.type
_entity_poly.pdbx_seq_one_letter_code
_entity_poly.pdbx_strand_id
1 'polypeptide(L)'
;MKEQEERFTQLVREYKNTIYTVCMMFAESPDETDDMVQEALINLWRGFQKADDICKSWVWRVTMNSCITIDRKKRRRSSECPLTADIEDMLHSDENNRNTNVKILYDRIHQLNPFDRAIIMLWLDGMPYDEIGEIIGITTKNVSVRLIRIKEQLKKMNNGKEQC
;
A
#
# COMPACT_ATOMS: atom_id res chain seq x y z
N MET A 1 13.06 -24.12 -15.82
CA MET A 1 11.78 -23.86 -15.14
C MET A 1 11.88 -23.98 -13.63
N LYS A 2 12.31 -25.10 -13.09
CA LYS A 2 12.43 -25.29 -11.64
C LYS A 2 13.32 -24.24 -10.95
N GLU A 3 14.44 -23.89 -11.54
CA GLU A 3 15.35 -22.89 -10.98
C GLU A 3 14.71 -21.49 -10.89
N GLN A 4 13.93 -21.08 -11.88
CA GLN A 4 13.20 -19.81 -11.83
C GLN A 4 12.10 -19.81 -10.76
N GLU A 5 11.41 -20.93 -10.60
CA GLU A 5 10.38 -21.09 -9.56
C GLU A 5 10.99 -21.04 -8.17
N GLU A 6 12.14 -21.66 -7.96
CA GLU A 6 12.86 -21.63 -6.69
C GLU A 6 13.34 -20.21 -6.34
N ARG A 7 13.92 -19.50 -7.32
CA ARG A 7 14.37 -18.11 -7.16
C ARG A 7 13.20 -17.18 -6.88
N PHE A 8 12.09 -17.37 -7.56
CA PHE A 8 10.88 -16.57 -7.29
C PHE A 8 10.30 -16.88 -5.91
N THR A 9 10.25 -18.14 -5.51
CA THR A 9 9.78 -18.54 -4.18
C THR A 9 10.64 -17.90 -3.08
N GLN A 10 11.95 -17.85 -3.29
CA GLN A 10 12.85 -17.19 -2.35
C GLN A 10 12.60 -15.68 -2.29
N LEU A 11 12.39 -15.03 -3.43
CA LEU A 11 12.02 -13.61 -3.50
C LEU A 11 10.75 -13.33 -2.70
N VAL A 12 9.71 -14.14 -2.91
CA VAL A 12 8.44 -13.99 -2.20
C VAL A 12 8.62 -14.17 -0.70
N ARG A 13 9.41 -15.15 -0.27
CA ARG A 13 9.70 -15.36 1.15
C ARG A 13 10.41 -14.17 1.77
N GLU A 14 11.36 -13.58 1.07
CA GLU A 14 12.13 -12.42 1.52
C GLU A 14 11.23 -11.18 1.68
N TYR A 15 10.33 -10.93 0.72
CA TYR A 15 9.52 -9.72 0.67
C TYR A 15 8.04 -9.93 1.06
N LYS A 16 7.68 -11.09 1.59
CA LYS A 16 6.27 -11.39 1.91
C LYS A 16 5.64 -10.36 2.85
N ASN A 17 6.37 -9.90 3.85
CA ASN A 17 5.86 -8.90 4.80
C ASN A 17 5.62 -7.55 4.12
N THR A 18 6.52 -7.15 3.24
CA THR A 18 6.37 -5.93 2.43
C THR A 18 5.15 -6.03 1.52
N ILE A 19 5.03 -7.13 0.78
CA ILE A 19 3.91 -7.36 -0.14
C ILE A 19 2.58 -7.34 0.62
N TYR A 20 2.51 -8.06 1.72
CA TYR A 20 1.31 -8.14 2.54
C TYR A 20 0.93 -6.78 3.14
N THR A 21 1.89 -6.04 3.69
CA THR A 21 1.67 -4.72 4.29
C THR A 21 1.16 -3.73 3.25
N VAL A 22 1.74 -3.70 2.06
CA VAL A 22 1.27 -2.84 0.97
C VAL A 22 -0.17 -3.18 0.59
N CYS A 23 -0.47 -4.45 0.39
CA CYS A 23 -1.82 -4.89 0.04
C CYS A 23 -2.83 -4.56 1.15
N MET A 24 -2.48 -4.80 2.41
CA MET A 24 -3.30 -4.47 3.56
C MET A 24 -3.63 -2.98 3.64
N MET A 25 -2.69 -2.12 3.26
CA MET A 25 -2.90 -0.67 3.27
C MET A 25 -3.84 -0.18 2.17
N PHE A 26 -4.01 -0.93 1.11
CA PHE A 26 -4.94 -0.60 0.02
C PHE A 26 -6.28 -1.32 0.13
N ALA A 27 -6.34 -2.44 0.85
CA ALA A 27 -7.53 -3.24 1.03
C ALA A 27 -8.43 -2.67 2.14
N GLU A 28 -9.72 -2.90 2.01
CA GLU A 28 -10.71 -2.51 3.02
C GLU A 28 -11.10 -3.67 3.94
N SER A 29 -10.73 -4.90 3.57
CA SER A 29 -11.04 -6.10 4.35
C SER A 29 -9.90 -7.12 4.25
N PRO A 30 -9.82 -8.09 5.19
CA PRO A 30 -8.85 -9.18 5.09
C PRO A 30 -8.99 -10.02 3.82
N ASP A 31 -10.22 -10.30 3.38
CA ASP A 31 -10.47 -11.05 2.13
C ASP A 31 -9.96 -10.29 0.92
N GLU A 32 -10.18 -8.98 0.88
CA GLU A 32 -9.66 -8.11 -0.18
C GLU A 32 -8.12 -8.06 -0.16
N THR A 33 -7.51 -8.06 1.03
CA THR A 33 -6.05 -8.14 1.16
C THR A 33 -5.52 -9.40 0.49
N ASP A 34 -6.13 -10.55 0.74
CA ASP A 34 -5.72 -11.82 0.15
C ASP A 34 -5.84 -11.81 -1.38
N ASP A 35 -6.93 -11.23 -1.91
CA ASP A 35 -7.13 -11.07 -3.35
C ASP A 35 -6.07 -10.15 -3.97
N MET A 36 -5.75 -9.05 -3.31
CA MET A 36 -4.69 -8.14 -3.75
C MET A 36 -3.31 -8.79 -3.73
N VAL A 37 -3.01 -9.58 -2.70
CA VAL A 37 -1.76 -10.34 -2.62
C VAL A 37 -1.65 -11.32 -3.77
N GLN A 38 -2.71 -12.05 -4.09
CA GLN A 38 -2.72 -12.99 -5.23
C GLN A 38 -2.44 -12.26 -6.54
N GLU A 39 -3.13 -11.16 -6.79
CA GLU A 39 -2.93 -10.37 -8.02
C GLU A 39 -1.51 -9.78 -8.08
N ALA A 40 -1.00 -9.28 -6.96
CA ALA A 40 0.37 -8.78 -6.87
C ALA A 40 1.39 -9.90 -7.17
N LEU A 41 1.20 -11.09 -6.63
CA LEU A 41 2.08 -12.24 -6.88
C LEU A 41 2.06 -12.65 -8.36
N ILE A 42 0.91 -12.64 -9.01
CA ILE A 42 0.79 -12.92 -10.45
C ILE A 42 1.59 -11.89 -11.26
N ASN A 43 1.46 -10.61 -10.94
CA ASN A 43 2.16 -9.55 -11.63
C ASN A 43 3.67 -9.56 -11.34
N LEU A 44 4.07 -9.89 -10.12
CA LEU A 44 5.46 -10.11 -9.75
C LEU A 44 6.07 -11.28 -10.55
N TRP A 45 5.36 -12.39 -10.67
CA TRP A 45 5.82 -13.52 -11.46
C TRP A 45 5.99 -13.19 -12.94
N ARG A 46 5.01 -12.50 -13.52
CA ARG A 46 5.08 -12.06 -14.93
C ARG A 46 6.25 -11.09 -15.17
N GLY A 47 6.46 -10.18 -14.24
CA GLY A 47 7.58 -9.25 -14.30
C GLY A 47 8.93 -9.92 -14.05
N PHE A 48 8.99 -10.86 -13.12
CA PHE A 48 10.20 -11.61 -12.76
C PHE A 48 10.82 -12.33 -13.95
N GLN A 49 9.99 -12.87 -14.84
CA GLN A 49 10.46 -13.57 -16.04
C GLN A 49 11.16 -12.65 -17.05
N LYS A 50 10.94 -11.34 -16.95
CA LYS A 50 11.42 -10.34 -17.91
C LYS A 50 12.42 -9.35 -17.31
N ALA A 51 12.54 -9.32 -15.99
CA ALA A 51 13.37 -8.34 -15.31
C ALA A 51 14.83 -8.79 -15.22
N ASP A 52 15.73 -7.91 -15.59
CA ASP A 52 17.17 -8.15 -15.49
C ASP A 52 17.70 -7.85 -14.08
N ASP A 53 17.11 -6.87 -13.40
CA ASP A 53 17.52 -6.46 -12.05
C ASP A 53 16.30 -6.43 -11.12
N ILE A 54 16.34 -7.31 -10.13
CA ILE A 54 15.26 -7.47 -9.16
C ILE A 54 15.76 -6.99 -7.79
N CYS A 55 15.29 -5.82 -7.42
CA CYS A 55 15.62 -5.19 -6.15
C CYS A 55 14.35 -4.89 -5.34
N LYS A 56 14.52 -4.49 -4.09
CA LYS A 56 13.41 -4.10 -3.20
C LYS A 56 12.49 -3.06 -3.84
N SER A 57 13.05 -2.05 -4.48
CA SER A 57 12.29 -0.99 -5.17
C SER A 57 11.41 -1.54 -6.29
N TRP A 58 11.89 -2.54 -7.02
CA TRP A 58 11.11 -3.21 -8.06
C TRP A 58 9.90 -3.96 -7.47
N VAL A 59 10.11 -4.69 -6.37
CA VAL A 59 9.02 -5.40 -5.67
C VAL A 59 7.95 -4.41 -5.19
N TRP A 60 8.37 -3.31 -4.57
CA TRP A 60 7.49 -2.23 -4.15
C TRP A 60 6.68 -1.67 -5.32
N ARG A 61 7.34 -1.35 -6.41
CA ARG A 61 6.70 -0.77 -7.60
C ARG A 61 5.64 -1.70 -8.18
N VAL A 62 5.96 -2.96 -8.38
CA VAL A 62 5.02 -3.93 -8.96
C VAL A 62 3.84 -4.16 -8.02
N THR A 63 4.08 -4.31 -6.74
CA THR A 63 3.03 -4.51 -5.74
C THR A 63 2.10 -3.30 -5.64
N MET A 64 2.66 -2.10 -5.53
CA MET A 64 1.86 -0.87 -5.48
C MET A 64 1.03 -0.64 -6.73
N ASN A 65 1.64 -0.84 -7.90
CA ASN A 65 0.91 -0.68 -9.16
C ASN A 65 -0.25 -1.66 -9.27
N SER A 66 -0.09 -2.88 -8.78
CA SER A 66 -1.16 -3.87 -8.72
C SER A 66 -2.31 -3.37 -7.83
N CYS A 67 -1.99 -2.90 -6.64
CA CYS A 67 -2.97 -2.38 -5.68
C CYS A 67 -3.69 -1.13 -6.21
N ILE A 68 -2.96 -0.18 -6.77
CA ILE A 68 -3.52 1.06 -7.34
C ILE A 68 -4.46 0.72 -8.50
N THR A 69 -4.09 -0.23 -9.34
CA THR A 69 -4.93 -0.67 -10.47
C THR A 69 -6.23 -1.29 -9.99
N ILE A 70 -6.18 -2.15 -8.97
CA ILE A 70 -7.37 -2.76 -8.36
C ILE A 70 -8.25 -1.68 -7.73
N ASP A 71 -7.69 -0.76 -6.99
CA ASP A 71 -8.40 0.33 -6.34
C ASP A 71 -9.12 1.23 -7.38
N ARG A 72 -8.46 1.54 -8.49
CA ARG A 72 -9.08 2.28 -9.59
C ARG A 72 -10.28 1.55 -10.19
N LYS A 73 -10.15 0.26 -10.44
CA LYS A 73 -11.25 -0.56 -10.97
C LYS A 73 -12.43 -0.59 -10.00
N LYS A 74 -12.15 -0.73 -8.72
CA LYS A 74 -13.15 -0.71 -7.66
C LYS A 74 -13.89 0.62 -7.61
N ARG A 75 -13.19 1.74 -7.66
CA ARG A 75 -13.78 3.09 -7.66
C ARG A 75 -14.67 3.34 -8.88
N ARG A 76 -14.29 2.85 -10.05
CA ARG A 76 -15.12 2.92 -11.24
C ARG A 76 -16.42 2.14 -11.07
N ARG A 77 -16.37 0.96 -10.47
CA ARG A 77 -17.57 0.14 -10.20
C ARG A 77 -18.46 0.78 -9.14
N SER A 78 -17.89 1.40 -8.10
CA SER A 78 -18.66 2.05 -7.05
C SER A 78 -19.34 3.34 -7.50
N SER A 79 -18.84 4.03 -8.53
CA SER A 79 -19.50 5.20 -9.11
C SER A 79 -20.75 4.83 -9.91
N GLU A 80 -20.88 3.58 -10.32
CA GLU A 80 -22.05 3.05 -11.04
C GLU A 80 -23.13 2.50 -10.09
N CYS A 81 -22.81 2.29 -8.82
CA CYS A 81 -23.75 1.77 -7.83
C CYS A 81 -23.52 2.45 -6.48
N PRO A 82 -24.41 3.37 -6.04
CA PRO A 82 -24.29 3.95 -4.71
C PRO A 82 -24.66 2.90 -3.67
N LEU A 83 -23.68 2.14 -3.24
CA LEU A 83 -23.81 1.28 -2.08
C LEU A 83 -23.40 2.06 -0.84
N THR A 84 -24.38 2.48 -0.08
CA THR A 84 -24.20 2.80 1.32
C THR A 84 -23.85 1.50 2.03
N ALA A 85 -22.59 1.18 2.06
CA ALA A 85 -22.11 0.11 2.91
C ALA A 85 -21.87 0.69 4.30
N ASP A 86 -22.64 0.25 5.24
CA ASP A 86 -22.41 0.50 6.66
C ASP A 86 -21.05 -0.09 7.03
N ILE A 87 -20.06 0.78 7.14
CA ILE A 87 -18.67 0.41 7.48
C ILE A 87 -18.49 0.47 9.01
N GLU A 88 -19.42 -0.03 9.77
CA GLU A 88 -19.26 -0.02 11.24
C GLU A 88 -18.76 -1.34 11.83
N ASP A 89 -18.66 -2.42 11.07
CA ASP A 89 -18.55 -3.75 11.67
C ASP A 89 -17.24 -4.51 11.42
N MET A 90 -16.19 -3.87 10.91
CA MET A 90 -14.94 -4.58 10.63
C MET A 90 -13.76 -4.22 11.54
N LEU A 91 -14.03 -3.62 12.70
CA LEU A 91 -12.98 -3.23 13.64
C LEU A 91 -12.82 -4.20 14.83
N HIS A 92 -13.14 -5.46 14.64
CA HIS A 92 -12.89 -6.48 15.65
C HIS A 92 -11.95 -7.56 15.14
N SER A 93 -10.67 -7.27 15.13
CA SER A 93 -9.69 -8.31 15.38
C SER A 93 -8.85 -7.85 16.55
N ASP A 94 -9.13 -8.48 17.67
CA ASP A 94 -8.30 -8.42 18.84
C ASP A 94 -6.85 -8.73 18.46
N GLU A 95 -5.94 -7.85 18.77
CA GLU A 95 -4.65 -8.23 19.34
C GLU A 95 -3.80 -7.01 19.71
N ASN A 96 -3.63 -6.88 21.01
CA ASN A 96 -2.53 -6.26 21.73
C ASN A 96 -2.37 -4.74 21.73
N ASN A 97 -2.56 -4.21 22.92
CA ASN A 97 -2.26 -2.87 23.46
C ASN A 97 -0.91 -2.23 23.07
N ARG A 98 -0.06 -2.90 22.33
CA ARG A 98 1.22 -2.33 21.85
C ARG A 98 1.08 -1.52 20.57
N ASN A 99 -0.04 -1.64 19.88
CA ASN A 99 -0.20 -1.11 18.53
C ASN A 99 -1.31 -0.08 18.37
N THR A 100 -1.87 0.48 19.45
CA THR A 100 -2.94 1.48 19.34
C THR A 100 -2.51 2.67 18.51
N ASN A 101 -1.29 3.20 18.72
CA ASN A 101 -0.76 4.34 17.96
C ASN A 101 -0.45 3.96 16.51
N VAL A 102 0.08 2.75 16.27
CA VAL A 102 0.36 2.23 14.94
C VAL A 102 -0.94 2.01 14.18
N LYS A 103 -1.95 1.43 14.84
CA LYS A 103 -3.28 1.22 14.26
C LYS A 103 -3.94 2.55 13.88
N ILE A 104 -3.89 3.54 14.77
CA ILE A 104 -4.40 4.89 14.50
C ILE A 104 -3.71 5.50 13.29
N LEU A 105 -2.39 5.36 13.18
CA LEU A 105 -1.64 5.84 12.03
C LEU A 105 -2.09 5.16 10.74
N TYR A 106 -2.23 3.84 10.75
CA TYR A 106 -2.71 3.09 9.58
C TYR A 106 -4.13 3.49 9.18
N ASP A 107 -5.04 3.66 10.13
CA ASP A 107 -6.41 4.11 9.87
C ASP A 107 -6.42 5.50 9.20
N ARG A 108 -5.54 6.39 9.63
CA ARG A 108 -5.38 7.71 9.00
C ARG A 108 -4.79 7.64 7.60
N ILE A 109 -3.77 6.81 7.41
CA ILE A 109 -3.17 6.58 6.10
C ILE A 109 -4.22 6.01 5.13
N HIS A 110 -5.11 5.14 5.60
CA HIS A 110 -6.21 4.62 4.82
C HIS A 110 -7.18 5.70 4.30
N GLN A 111 -7.30 6.82 4.99
CA GLN A 111 -8.14 7.95 4.57
C GLN A 111 -7.48 8.82 3.49
N LEU A 112 -6.19 8.67 3.27
CA LEU A 112 -5.49 9.36 2.19
C LEU A 112 -5.90 8.78 0.82
N ASN A 113 -5.75 9.58 -0.24
CA ASN A 113 -5.91 9.03 -1.57
C ASN A 113 -4.82 7.97 -1.85
N PRO A 114 -5.03 7.02 -2.79
CA PRO A 114 -4.08 5.93 -3.02
C PRO A 114 -2.67 6.39 -3.34
N PHE A 115 -2.53 7.49 -4.05
CA PHE A 115 -1.24 8.03 -4.46
C PHE A 115 -0.43 8.56 -3.26
N ASP A 116 -1.06 9.36 -2.41
CA ASP A 116 -0.43 9.87 -1.20
C ASP A 116 -0.16 8.76 -0.19
N ARG A 117 -1.03 7.77 -0.12
CA ARG A 117 -0.85 6.56 0.68
C ARG A 117 0.42 5.82 0.29
N ALA A 118 0.64 5.62 -1.00
CA ALA A 118 1.86 5.00 -1.52
C ALA A 118 3.12 5.79 -1.15
N ILE A 119 3.09 7.10 -1.28
CA ILE A 119 4.23 7.96 -0.96
C ILE A 119 4.60 7.89 0.53
N ILE A 120 3.62 8.02 1.42
CA ILE A 120 3.90 7.98 2.87
C ILE A 120 4.39 6.60 3.31
N MET A 121 3.89 5.53 2.73
CA MET A 121 4.34 4.18 3.05
C MET A 121 5.80 3.95 2.65
N LEU A 122 6.20 4.40 1.48
CA LEU A 122 7.59 4.32 1.03
C LEU A 122 8.51 5.13 1.94
N TRP A 123 8.08 6.31 2.34
CA TRP A 123 8.83 7.15 3.26
C TRP A 123 8.98 6.50 4.65
N LEU A 124 7.93 5.89 5.18
CA LEU A 124 7.96 5.16 6.45
C LEU A 124 8.88 3.93 6.39
N ASP A 125 9.02 3.31 5.22
CA ASP A 125 9.96 2.20 4.99
C ASP A 125 11.43 2.68 4.86
N GLY A 126 11.68 3.97 4.97
CA GLY A 126 13.01 4.55 4.93
C GLY A 126 13.57 4.79 3.54
N MET A 127 12.73 4.79 2.51
CA MET A 127 13.21 5.05 1.15
C MET A 127 13.58 6.51 0.95
N PRO A 128 14.70 6.79 0.27
CA PRO A 128 15.08 8.15 -0.12
C PRO A 128 14.09 8.76 -1.10
N TYR A 129 14.00 10.08 -1.13
CA TYR A 129 13.05 10.81 -1.97
C TYR A 129 13.22 10.56 -3.46
N ASP A 130 14.45 10.38 -3.93
CA ASP A 130 14.76 10.05 -5.32
C ASP A 130 14.22 8.68 -5.73
N GLU A 131 14.39 7.66 -4.87
CA GLU A 131 13.82 6.33 -5.09
C GLU A 131 12.29 6.34 -5.05
N ILE A 132 11.69 7.08 -4.12
CA ILE A 132 10.23 7.25 -4.06
C ILE A 132 9.73 7.87 -5.37
N GLY A 133 10.40 8.90 -5.85
CA GLY A 133 10.07 9.55 -7.12
C GLY A 133 10.13 8.60 -8.31
N GLU A 134 11.13 7.74 -8.37
CA GLU A 134 11.26 6.72 -9.43
C GLU A 134 10.14 5.69 -9.36
N ILE A 135 9.79 5.22 -8.17
CA ILE A 135 8.73 4.21 -7.99
C ILE A 135 7.36 4.77 -8.38
N ILE A 136 7.07 5.99 -7.94
CA ILE A 136 5.76 6.63 -8.13
C ILE A 136 5.65 7.30 -9.51
N GLY A 137 6.77 7.71 -10.10
CA GLY A 137 6.80 8.39 -11.40
C GLY A 137 6.68 9.90 -11.31
N ILE A 138 7.22 10.51 -10.26
CA ILE A 138 7.27 11.97 -10.06
C ILE A 138 8.69 12.44 -9.73
N THR A 139 8.92 13.74 -9.79
CA THR A 139 10.22 14.30 -9.44
C THR A 139 10.47 14.26 -7.93
N THR A 140 11.75 14.24 -7.54
CA THR A 140 12.16 14.31 -6.14
C THR A 140 11.56 15.54 -5.41
N LYS A 141 11.52 16.67 -6.10
CA LYS A 141 10.90 17.89 -5.58
C LYS A 141 9.41 17.71 -5.29
N ASN A 142 8.68 17.05 -6.19
CA ASN A 142 7.26 16.77 -6.00
C ASN A 142 7.03 15.79 -4.84
N VAL A 143 7.90 14.81 -4.65
CA VAL A 143 7.86 13.92 -3.46
C VAL A 143 7.96 14.75 -2.18
N SER A 144 8.92 15.67 -2.09
CA SER A 144 9.11 16.53 -0.93
C SER A 144 7.87 17.39 -0.63
N VAL A 145 7.32 18.04 -1.65
CA VAL A 145 6.12 18.88 -1.52
C VAL A 145 4.92 18.05 -1.07
N ARG A 146 4.71 16.90 -1.67
CA ARG A 146 3.59 16.01 -1.30
C ARG A 146 3.72 15.47 0.11
N LEU A 147 4.92 15.08 0.53
CA LEU A 147 5.16 14.62 1.90
C LEU A 147 4.82 15.67 2.94
N ILE A 148 5.15 16.93 2.70
CA ILE A 148 4.79 18.05 3.58
C ILE A 148 3.26 18.13 3.73
N ARG A 149 2.54 18.09 2.62
CA ARG A 149 1.07 18.12 2.61
C ARG A 149 0.45 16.90 3.30
N ILE A 150 0.99 15.72 3.05
CA ILE A 150 0.53 14.46 3.67
C ILE A 150 0.70 14.54 5.19
N LYS A 151 1.86 14.97 5.66
CA LYS A 151 2.14 15.12 7.10
C LYS A 151 1.21 16.13 7.76
N GLU A 152 0.94 17.26 7.11
CA GLU A 152 -0.02 18.24 7.59
C GLU A 152 -1.43 17.68 7.66
N GLN A 153 -1.85 16.96 6.65
CA GLN A 153 -3.16 16.31 6.59
C GLN A 153 -3.32 15.27 7.71
N LEU A 154 -2.30 14.47 7.96
CA LEU A 154 -2.30 13.49 9.06
C LEU A 154 -2.36 14.17 10.44
N LYS A 155 -1.69 15.30 10.61
CA LYS A 155 -1.76 16.10 11.84
C LYS A 155 -3.14 16.70 12.07
N LYS A 156 -3.79 17.19 11.03
CA LYS A 156 -5.16 17.74 11.12
C LYS A 156 -6.17 16.68 11.53
N MET A 157 -6.01 15.44 11.06
CA MET A 157 -6.82 14.32 11.50
C MET A 157 -6.67 14.03 12.99
N ASN A 158 -5.49 14.35 13.56
CA ASN A 158 -5.24 14.21 15.00
C ASN A 158 -6.03 15.24 15.81
N ASN A 159 -6.00 16.51 15.38
CA ASN A 159 -6.63 17.62 16.09
C ASN A 159 -8.16 17.53 16.07
N GLY A 160 -8.76 16.88 15.07
CA GLY A 160 -10.20 16.69 14.99
C GLY A 160 -10.79 15.73 16.02
N LYS A 161 -9.97 14.89 16.66
CA LYS A 161 -10.41 13.95 17.71
C LYS A 161 -10.27 14.49 19.14
N GLU A 162 -9.51 15.56 19.33
CA GLU A 162 -9.33 16.20 20.63
C GLU A 162 -10.40 17.27 20.94
N GLN A 163 -11.25 17.58 19.98
CA GLN A 163 -12.32 18.58 20.13
C GLN A 163 -13.72 17.99 20.30
N CYS A 164 -13.81 16.70 20.50
CA CYS A 164 -15.08 16.05 20.83
C CYS A 164 -15.11 15.58 22.28
#